data_89a2847de34bbe08969682fe6cd060ec
#
_entry.id   89a2847de34bbe08969682fe6cd060ec
#
_cell.length_a   1.000
_cell.length_b   1.000
_cell.length_c   1.000
_cell.angle_alpha   90.00
_cell.angle_beta   90.00
_cell.angle_gamma   90.00
#
_symmetry.space_group_name_H-M   'P 1'
#
loop_
_entity.id
_entity.type
_entity.pdbx_description
1 polymer ?
#
loop_
_entity_poly.entity_id
_entity_poly.type
_entity_poly.pdbx_seq_one_letter_code
_entity_poly.pdbx_strand_id
1 'polypeptide(L)'
;MQLIGTISGEVSPTNFNVLLSGASVGKGSYVKINHDDYGWVLAKISDIRRSLSNAGEEVISAKAFTIGYKQDGVVRMPKTPFKPMDRVYMADGELITNVIGLRRTKVGNIYLGSLDGCGIPVYVDLNKTIRKHVSVLAMTGAGKSYTVCVILEELLKNDIPIVIIDPHREYPSLKVENDDYDNMMAYAVKPASYASKITEYTTNPLTNPDAKKLCLKLRFNVDELSEIMPIHLADKQKMILYNALHRLEGQEYTIYDLINAVRLEKGKDKWKVISLLESIASTGLFDGKPITEKDLVKAGHASIIDLKGSEPWIQQLVVTKIAKDLFAAMKLNQLPAFFFLIEEAHNFCPERGFGEAMSSEILRTIASEGRKFGLHLCVVSQRPARVDKNVLSQCNTQIILKVTNPNDLRAIGQSIEGFTSGMESDIKQLSVGQALLVGECVEQPITVNIRARETKHISAIEAKGKSSDEPKKPSLDRLRPFLVKEKEFEVVGEKPPQKDKEKEKQPAEPKPKEENKGREDGRLQNKKKSLRGKIVGLFLKDEEEMKK
;
A
#
# COMPACT_ATOMS: atom_id res chain seq x y z
N MET A 1 32.84 -16.21 -11.28
CA MET A 1 32.26 -16.46 -9.93
C MET A 1 33.30 -16.10 -8.89
N GLN A 2 32.99 -15.17 -7.99
CA GLN A 2 33.91 -14.77 -6.92
C GLN A 2 33.75 -15.72 -5.73
N LEU A 3 34.78 -16.51 -5.43
CA LEU A 3 34.86 -17.35 -4.24
C LEU A 3 35.04 -16.43 -3.01
N ILE A 4 34.25 -16.66 -1.95
CA ILE A 4 34.35 -15.88 -0.71
C ILE A 4 34.88 -16.69 0.46
N GLY A 5 34.76 -18.01 0.42
CA GLY A 5 35.20 -18.87 1.49
C GLY A 5 34.65 -20.30 1.39
N THR A 6 34.73 -21.01 2.48
CA THR A 6 34.25 -22.41 2.62
C THR A 6 33.37 -22.56 3.86
N ILE A 7 32.43 -23.49 3.81
CA ILE A 7 31.59 -23.84 4.95
C ILE A 7 32.43 -24.48 6.05
N SER A 8 32.24 -24.06 7.29
CA SER A 8 33.01 -24.53 8.45
C SER A 8 32.11 -24.89 9.63
N GLY A 9 32.59 -25.88 10.42
CA GLY A 9 31.90 -26.32 11.65
C GLY A 9 30.61 -27.09 11.41
N GLU A 10 29.66 -26.95 12.32
CA GLU A 10 28.34 -27.58 12.24
C GLU A 10 27.46 -26.91 11.20
N VAL A 11 26.75 -27.70 10.41
CA VAL A 11 25.95 -27.27 9.27
C VAL A 11 24.53 -27.78 9.41
N SER A 12 23.55 -26.88 9.30
CA SER A 12 22.14 -27.25 9.17
C SER A 12 21.59 -26.82 7.80
N PRO A 13 20.45 -27.34 7.34
CA PRO A 13 19.84 -26.89 6.10
C PRO A 13 19.50 -25.38 6.08
N THR A 14 19.27 -24.79 7.25
CA THR A 14 18.84 -23.39 7.40
C THR A 14 19.96 -22.42 7.76
N ASN A 15 21.01 -22.91 8.46
CA ASN A 15 22.10 -22.07 8.97
C ASN A 15 23.45 -22.78 8.85
N PHE A 16 24.48 -22.03 8.53
CA PHE A 16 25.85 -22.52 8.45
C PHE A 16 26.84 -21.38 8.69
N ASN A 17 28.08 -21.75 9.04
CA ASN A 17 29.17 -20.81 9.17
C ASN A 17 30.09 -20.90 7.95
N VAL A 18 30.65 -19.77 7.55
CA VAL A 18 31.59 -19.65 6.42
C VAL A 18 32.91 -19.10 6.95
N LEU A 19 33.99 -19.80 6.67
CA LEU A 19 35.34 -19.30 6.85
C LEU A 19 35.69 -18.45 5.64
N LEU A 20 35.84 -17.13 5.82
CA LEU A 20 36.08 -16.20 4.72
C LEU A 20 37.56 -16.20 4.31
N SER A 21 37.81 -16.23 2.99
CA SER A 21 39.16 -16.22 2.40
C SER A 21 39.48 -14.85 1.77
N GLY A 22 39.50 -13.80 2.60
CA GLY A 22 40.00 -12.46 2.18
C GLY A 22 39.11 -11.66 1.24
N ALA A 23 37.90 -12.12 0.92
CA ALA A 23 36.97 -11.37 0.08
C ALA A 23 36.29 -10.23 0.86
N SER A 24 36.03 -9.11 0.18
CA SER A 24 35.22 -8.00 0.74
C SER A 24 33.74 -8.41 0.80
N VAL A 25 33.35 -9.02 1.91
CA VAL A 25 31.97 -9.44 2.19
C VAL A 25 31.47 -8.69 3.42
N GLY A 26 30.28 -8.12 3.34
CA GLY A 26 29.61 -7.40 4.43
C GLY A 26 28.40 -8.17 4.99
N LYS A 27 27.93 -7.79 6.17
CA LYS A 27 26.62 -8.20 6.67
C LYS A 27 25.57 -7.80 5.62
N GLY A 28 24.63 -8.72 5.33
CA GLY A 28 23.60 -8.47 4.32
C GLY A 28 23.96 -8.97 2.91
N SER A 29 25.23 -9.33 2.64
CA SER A 29 25.65 -9.85 1.33
C SER A 29 24.95 -11.16 1.00
N TYR A 30 24.57 -11.32 -0.27
CA TYR A 30 23.96 -12.54 -0.80
C TYR A 30 25.05 -13.46 -1.36
N VAL A 31 24.96 -14.73 -0.98
CA VAL A 31 25.92 -15.76 -1.36
C VAL A 31 25.21 -16.97 -1.93
N LYS A 32 25.92 -17.78 -2.71
CA LYS A 32 25.40 -19.01 -3.29
C LYS A 32 26.31 -20.18 -3.00
N ILE A 33 25.68 -21.33 -2.78
CA ILE A 33 26.36 -22.61 -2.53
C ILE A 33 25.75 -23.64 -3.49
N ASN A 34 26.58 -24.50 -4.07
CA ASN A 34 26.08 -25.59 -4.89
C ASN A 34 25.78 -26.79 -4.00
N HIS A 35 24.51 -27.15 -3.91
CA HIS A 35 24.07 -28.35 -3.19
C HIS A 35 23.95 -29.54 -4.15
N ASP A 36 24.35 -30.72 -3.76
CA ASP A 36 24.36 -31.91 -4.62
C ASP A 36 22.97 -32.25 -5.20
N ASP A 37 21.93 -32.13 -4.37
CA ASP A 37 20.55 -32.49 -4.76
C ASP A 37 19.75 -31.33 -5.37
N TYR A 38 20.08 -30.09 -5.01
CA TYR A 38 19.22 -28.94 -5.31
C TYR A 38 19.89 -27.90 -6.23
N GLY A 39 21.17 -28.10 -6.58
CA GLY A 39 21.94 -27.13 -7.37
C GLY A 39 22.24 -25.86 -6.58
N TRP A 40 22.17 -24.69 -7.25
CA TRP A 40 22.51 -23.41 -6.60
C TRP A 40 21.44 -22.99 -5.60
N VAL A 41 21.84 -22.89 -4.33
CA VAL A 41 21.01 -22.41 -3.21
C VAL A 41 21.49 -21.02 -2.82
N LEU A 42 20.55 -20.09 -2.66
CA LEU A 42 20.80 -18.72 -2.21
C LEU A 42 20.81 -18.67 -0.68
N ALA A 43 21.77 -17.93 -0.13
CA ALA A 43 21.86 -17.63 1.30
C ALA A 43 22.26 -16.17 1.52
N LYS A 44 22.08 -15.67 2.74
CA LYS A 44 22.43 -14.30 3.14
C LYS A 44 23.34 -14.31 4.37
N ILE A 45 24.38 -13.49 4.36
CA ILE A 45 25.26 -13.28 5.51
C ILE A 45 24.54 -12.48 6.59
N SER A 46 24.38 -13.07 7.76
CA SER A 46 23.68 -12.45 8.90
C SER A 46 24.61 -11.76 9.90
N ASP A 47 25.83 -12.30 10.06
CA ASP A 47 26.81 -11.77 11.01
C ASP A 47 28.24 -12.08 10.51
N ILE A 48 29.20 -11.25 10.88
CA ILE A 48 30.63 -11.47 10.57
C ILE A 48 31.43 -11.21 11.83
N ARG A 49 32.34 -12.14 12.14
CA ARG A 49 33.19 -12.10 13.33
C ARG A 49 34.64 -12.27 12.95
N ARG A 50 35.51 -11.56 13.65
CA ARG A 50 36.96 -11.75 13.63
C ARG A 50 37.40 -12.36 14.93
N SER A 51 38.25 -13.36 14.86
CA SER A 51 38.85 -14.03 16.02
C SER A 51 40.28 -14.42 15.70
N LEU A 52 41.06 -14.76 16.74
CA LEU A 52 42.37 -15.35 16.56
C LEU A 52 42.24 -16.88 16.61
N SER A 53 42.91 -17.56 15.72
CA SER A 53 43.05 -19.01 15.78
C SER A 53 43.96 -19.43 16.97
N ASN A 54 43.97 -20.72 17.30
CA ASN A 54 44.91 -21.23 18.31
C ASN A 54 46.40 -21.03 17.92
N ALA A 55 46.66 -20.77 16.64
CA ALA A 55 47.99 -20.45 16.13
C ALA A 55 48.31 -18.96 16.12
N GLY A 56 47.40 -18.08 16.61
CA GLY A 56 47.56 -16.64 16.61
C GLY A 56 47.26 -15.96 15.28
N GLU A 57 46.73 -16.65 14.30
CA GLU A 57 46.35 -16.11 12.98
C GLU A 57 44.94 -15.50 13.03
N GLU A 58 44.74 -14.41 12.33
CA GLU A 58 43.41 -13.79 12.21
C GLU A 58 42.49 -14.69 11.37
N VAL A 59 41.34 -15.02 11.95
CA VAL A 59 40.28 -15.79 11.27
C VAL A 59 39.02 -14.95 11.18
N ILE A 60 38.51 -14.82 9.96
CA ILE A 60 37.24 -14.12 9.72
C ILE A 60 36.19 -15.18 9.41
N SER A 61 35.17 -15.26 10.26
CA SER A 61 34.03 -16.16 10.07
C SER A 61 32.73 -15.37 9.87
N ALA A 62 31.88 -15.88 9.00
CA ALA A 62 30.56 -15.32 8.77
C ALA A 62 29.48 -16.36 9.11
N LYS A 63 28.38 -15.93 9.71
CA LYS A 63 27.18 -16.74 9.85
C LYS A 63 26.25 -16.43 8.69
N ALA A 64 25.79 -17.46 7.99
CA ALA A 64 24.84 -17.35 6.89
C ALA A 64 23.55 -18.10 7.21
N PHE A 65 22.43 -17.60 6.69
CA PHE A 65 21.18 -18.34 6.68
C PHE A 65 20.71 -18.58 5.24
N THR A 66 20.14 -19.75 5.02
CA THR A 66 19.64 -20.19 3.73
C THR A 66 18.34 -19.46 3.41
N ILE A 67 18.25 -18.88 2.22
CA ILE A 67 17.01 -18.30 1.67
C ILE A 67 16.25 -19.38 0.91
N GLY A 68 16.96 -20.21 0.15
CA GLY A 68 16.38 -21.33 -0.60
C GLY A 68 16.85 -21.41 -2.04
N TYR A 69 16.20 -22.28 -2.78
CA TYR A 69 16.37 -22.46 -4.23
C TYR A 69 15.02 -22.46 -4.93
N LYS A 70 15.00 -22.16 -6.21
CA LYS A 70 13.75 -22.14 -6.99
C LYS A 70 13.60 -23.39 -7.82
N GLN A 71 12.50 -24.11 -7.62
CA GLN A 71 12.11 -25.28 -8.39
C GLN A 71 10.65 -25.16 -8.81
N ASP A 72 10.36 -25.38 -10.09
CA ASP A 72 8.99 -25.30 -10.66
C ASP A 72 8.28 -23.96 -10.35
N GLY A 73 9.03 -22.87 -10.32
CA GLY A 73 8.51 -21.53 -10.01
C GLY A 73 8.30 -21.23 -8.52
N VAL A 74 8.50 -22.21 -7.64
CA VAL A 74 8.31 -22.09 -6.18
C VAL A 74 9.66 -22.09 -5.47
N VAL A 75 9.82 -21.20 -4.49
CA VAL A 75 11.00 -21.19 -3.61
C VAL A 75 10.86 -22.28 -2.55
N ARG A 76 11.90 -23.13 -2.46
CA ARG A 76 11.94 -24.25 -1.51
C ARG A 76 13.18 -24.15 -0.65
N MET A 77 13.09 -24.63 0.59
CA MET A 77 14.22 -24.80 1.49
C MET A 77 14.86 -26.18 1.25
N PRO A 78 16.21 -26.29 1.25
CA PRO A 78 16.87 -27.58 1.23
C PRO A 78 16.47 -28.40 2.48
N LYS A 79 16.27 -29.70 2.29
CA LYS A 79 15.92 -30.62 3.38
C LYS A 79 17.14 -31.29 4.01
N THR A 80 18.24 -31.30 3.27
CA THR A 80 19.53 -31.87 3.67
C THR A 80 20.56 -30.76 3.88
N PRO A 81 21.52 -30.89 4.81
CA PRO A 81 22.55 -29.88 5.03
C PRO A 81 23.57 -29.87 3.90
N PHE A 82 24.24 -28.73 3.72
CA PHE A 82 25.45 -28.64 2.88
C PHE A 82 26.58 -29.46 3.49
N LYS A 83 27.56 -29.80 2.68
CA LYS A 83 28.76 -30.49 3.17
C LYS A 83 29.73 -29.49 3.84
N PRO A 84 30.37 -29.86 4.95
CA PRO A 84 31.52 -29.12 5.42
C PRO A 84 32.57 -29.00 4.31
N MET A 85 33.24 -27.83 4.22
CA MET A 85 34.21 -27.44 3.19
C MET A 85 33.62 -27.13 1.80
N ASP A 86 32.28 -27.17 1.62
CA ASP A 86 31.67 -26.67 0.38
C ASP A 86 32.06 -25.19 0.13
N ARG A 87 32.31 -24.91 -1.13
CA ARG A 87 32.72 -23.55 -1.56
C ARG A 87 31.54 -22.62 -1.61
N VAL A 88 31.71 -21.44 -1.03
CA VAL A 88 30.72 -20.37 -0.99
C VAL A 88 31.13 -19.24 -1.93
N TYR A 89 30.24 -18.79 -2.79
CA TYR A 89 30.48 -17.79 -3.80
C TYR A 89 29.55 -16.57 -3.60
N MET A 90 29.97 -15.40 -4.07
CA MET A 90 29.03 -14.29 -4.22
C MET A 90 27.90 -14.69 -5.17
N ALA A 91 26.68 -14.40 -4.76
CA ALA A 91 25.52 -14.66 -5.60
C ALA A 91 25.47 -13.64 -6.76
N ASP A 92 25.10 -14.13 -7.94
CA ASP A 92 24.84 -13.24 -9.08
C ASP A 92 23.41 -12.65 -9.02
N GLY A 93 23.24 -11.51 -9.69
CA GLY A 93 21.96 -10.79 -9.69
C GLY A 93 20.80 -11.62 -10.24
N GLU A 94 21.06 -12.52 -11.18
CA GLU A 94 20.04 -13.39 -11.78
C GLU A 94 19.49 -14.38 -10.75
N LEU A 95 20.36 -15.06 -10.02
CA LEU A 95 19.94 -16.00 -8.96
C LEU A 95 19.18 -15.26 -7.86
N ILE A 96 19.70 -14.10 -7.40
CA ILE A 96 19.04 -13.28 -6.37
C ILE A 96 17.63 -12.89 -6.83
N THR A 97 17.51 -12.29 -8.02
CA THR A 97 16.23 -11.84 -8.59
C THR A 97 15.25 -12.99 -8.77
N ASN A 98 15.77 -14.16 -9.18
CA ASN A 98 14.97 -15.35 -9.40
C ASN A 98 14.41 -15.93 -8.10
N VAL A 99 15.26 -16.11 -7.08
CA VAL A 99 14.86 -16.74 -5.81
C VAL A 99 14.00 -15.78 -4.96
N ILE A 100 14.36 -14.50 -4.91
CA ILE A 100 13.60 -13.51 -4.12
C ILE A 100 12.30 -13.08 -4.82
N GLY A 101 12.16 -13.32 -6.12
CA GLY A 101 10.94 -12.99 -6.86
C GLY A 101 10.84 -11.53 -7.30
N LEU A 102 11.96 -10.81 -7.47
CA LEU A 102 12.00 -9.38 -7.82
C LEU A 102 11.81 -9.08 -9.33
N ARG A 103 11.20 -9.99 -10.08
CA ARG A 103 11.01 -9.81 -11.53
C ARG A 103 9.96 -8.76 -11.82
N ARG A 104 10.26 -7.87 -12.78
CA ARG A 104 9.24 -6.97 -13.35
C ARG A 104 8.11 -7.77 -13.96
N THR A 105 6.89 -7.46 -13.60
CA THR A 105 5.69 -8.01 -14.22
C THR A 105 5.31 -7.20 -15.45
N LYS A 106 4.57 -7.80 -16.38
CA LYS A 106 4.04 -7.09 -17.57
C LYS A 106 2.94 -6.07 -17.21
N VAL A 107 2.34 -6.19 -16.03
CA VAL A 107 1.18 -5.41 -15.60
C VAL A 107 1.51 -4.67 -14.31
N GLY A 108 1.92 -3.41 -14.43
CA GLY A 108 2.12 -2.50 -13.30
C GLY A 108 3.14 -2.96 -12.26
N ASN A 109 4.13 -2.13 -12.01
CA ASN A 109 5.13 -2.37 -10.97
C ASN A 109 5.26 -1.13 -10.10
N ILE A 110 5.64 -1.33 -8.85
CA ILE A 110 6.05 -0.29 -7.91
C ILE A 110 7.56 -0.39 -7.75
N TYR A 111 8.31 0.64 -8.13
CA TYR A 111 9.74 0.74 -7.91
C TYR A 111 10.01 1.34 -6.52
N LEU A 112 10.45 0.53 -5.58
CA LEU A 112 10.69 0.97 -4.20
C LEU A 112 12.12 1.45 -3.95
N GLY A 113 13.11 0.98 -4.71
CA GLY A 113 14.51 1.31 -4.49
C GLY A 113 15.46 0.17 -4.82
N SER A 114 16.49 -0.05 -4.03
CA SER A 114 17.48 -1.11 -4.24
C SER A 114 17.53 -2.10 -3.09
N LEU A 115 17.78 -3.36 -3.41
CA LEU A 115 17.97 -4.43 -2.44
C LEU A 115 19.23 -4.16 -1.60
N ASP A 116 19.10 -4.15 -0.31
CA ASP A 116 20.22 -3.95 0.60
C ASP A 116 21.27 -5.04 0.44
N GLY A 117 22.55 -4.65 0.48
CA GLY A 117 23.70 -5.55 0.33
C GLY A 117 24.11 -5.89 -1.11
N CYS A 118 23.32 -5.57 -2.16
CA CYS A 118 23.71 -5.86 -3.54
C CYS A 118 23.26 -4.81 -4.58
N GLY A 119 22.47 -3.82 -4.20
CA GLY A 119 22.06 -2.73 -5.09
C GLY A 119 21.12 -3.10 -6.23
N ILE A 120 20.57 -4.31 -6.26
CA ILE A 120 19.61 -4.74 -7.29
C ILE A 120 18.30 -3.95 -7.15
N PRO A 121 17.76 -3.38 -8.27
CA PRO A 121 16.48 -2.65 -8.21
C PRO A 121 15.32 -3.54 -7.73
N VAL A 122 14.57 -3.05 -6.74
CA VAL A 122 13.41 -3.75 -6.16
C VAL A 122 12.14 -3.25 -6.82
N TYR A 123 11.57 -4.08 -7.67
CA TYR A 123 10.24 -3.91 -8.24
C TYR A 123 9.29 -4.91 -7.60
N VAL A 124 8.17 -4.42 -7.10
CA VAL A 124 7.10 -5.28 -6.58
C VAL A 124 5.86 -5.18 -7.47
N ASP A 125 5.13 -6.28 -7.59
CA ASP A 125 3.89 -6.33 -8.36
C ASP A 125 2.84 -5.40 -7.74
N LEU A 126 2.33 -4.46 -8.54
CA LEU A 126 1.32 -3.49 -8.11
C LEU A 126 0.09 -4.17 -7.50
N ASN A 127 -0.43 -5.21 -8.20
CA ASN A 127 -1.64 -5.88 -7.76
C ASN A 127 -1.44 -6.67 -6.46
N LYS A 128 -0.32 -7.39 -6.33
CA LYS A 128 0.02 -8.11 -5.10
C LYS A 128 0.21 -7.16 -3.93
N THR A 129 0.81 -5.98 -4.19
CA THR A 129 1.13 -5.01 -3.14
C THR A 129 -0.12 -4.31 -2.62
N ILE A 130 -0.94 -3.72 -3.50
CA ILE A 130 -2.03 -2.84 -3.06
C ILE A 130 -3.35 -3.56 -2.80
N ARG A 131 -3.65 -4.66 -3.52
CA ARG A 131 -4.95 -5.33 -3.42
C ARG A 131 -5.26 -5.97 -2.07
N LYS A 132 -4.26 -6.12 -1.19
CA LYS A 132 -4.40 -6.84 0.09
C LYS A 132 -4.08 -5.97 1.30
N HIS A 133 -4.36 -4.68 1.20
CA HIS A 133 -4.03 -3.68 2.20
C HIS A 133 -2.53 -3.57 2.50
N VAL A 134 -2.13 -2.38 2.86
CA VAL A 134 -0.73 -2.03 3.11
C VAL A 134 -0.60 -1.42 4.49
N SER A 135 0.47 -1.70 5.21
CA SER A 135 0.87 -0.91 6.37
C SER A 135 2.27 -0.33 6.18
N VAL A 136 2.45 0.93 6.57
CA VAL A 136 3.75 1.60 6.63
C VAL A 136 4.00 2.00 8.08
N LEU A 137 4.93 1.31 8.72
CA LEU A 137 5.18 1.41 10.15
C LEU A 137 6.60 1.91 10.41
N ALA A 138 6.75 2.91 11.28
CA ALA A 138 8.04 3.55 11.52
C ALA A 138 8.04 4.31 12.83
N MET A 139 9.19 4.48 13.47
CA MET A 139 9.36 5.52 14.48
C MET A 139 9.48 6.91 13.83
N THR A 140 9.29 7.96 14.62
CA THR A 140 9.48 9.36 14.18
C THR A 140 10.90 9.56 13.62
N GLY A 141 11.00 10.20 12.45
CA GLY A 141 12.28 10.51 11.80
C GLY A 141 12.91 9.35 11.02
N ALA A 142 12.29 8.17 10.94
CA ALA A 142 12.81 7.03 10.17
C ALA A 142 12.59 7.12 8.64
N GLY A 143 11.89 8.15 8.14
CA GLY A 143 11.61 8.32 6.72
C GLY A 143 10.21 7.85 6.28
N LYS A 144 9.24 7.75 7.21
CA LYS A 144 7.88 7.28 6.99
C LYS A 144 7.19 7.99 5.81
N SER A 145 6.99 9.29 5.91
CA SER A 145 6.30 10.11 4.90
C SER A 145 7.06 10.14 3.56
N TYR A 146 8.38 10.06 3.62
CA TYR A 146 9.23 9.92 2.43
C TYR A 146 8.90 8.62 1.67
N THR A 147 8.89 7.50 2.38
CA THR A 147 8.59 6.18 1.80
C THR A 147 7.15 6.11 1.27
N VAL A 148 6.20 6.68 2.01
CA VAL A 148 4.80 6.75 1.55
C VAL A 148 4.70 7.56 0.26
N CYS A 149 5.39 8.70 0.16
CA CYS A 149 5.40 9.49 -1.09
C CYS A 149 5.98 8.70 -2.27
N VAL A 150 7.03 7.89 -2.07
CA VAL A 150 7.56 7.00 -3.13
C VAL A 150 6.47 6.04 -3.63
N ILE A 151 5.67 5.48 -2.73
CA ILE A 151 4.55 4.60 -3.09
C ILE A 151 3.48 5.39 -3.86
N LEU A 152 3.10 6.58 -3.37
CA LEU A 152 2.08 7.42 -4.01
C LEU A 152 2.50 7.86 -5.42
N GLU A 153 3.78 8.21 -5.62
CA GLU A 153 4.33 8.52 -6.94
C GLU A 153 4.14 7.33 -7.91
N GLU A 154 4.46 6.11 -7.48
CA GLU A 154 4.30 4.92 -8.29
C GLU A 154 2.82 4.61 -8.59
N LEU A 155 1.92 4.83 -7.62
CA LEU A 155 0.47 4.65 -7.83
C LEU A 155 -0.08 5.67 -8.84
N LEU A 156 0.34 6.94 -8.76
CA LEU A 156 -0.05 8.00 -9.70
C LEU A 156 0.46 7.76 -11.12
N LYS A 157 1.64 7.12 -11.28
CA LYS A 157 2.15 6.67 -12.59
C LYS A 157 1.32 5.54 -13.20
N ASN A 158 0.79 4.67 -12.35
CA ASN A 158 -0.06 3.55 -12.76
C ASN A 158 -1.56 3.92 -12.80
N ASP A 159 -1.88 5.22 -12.78
CA ASP A 159 -3.23 5.79 -12.83
C ASP A 159 -4.21 5.23 -11.78
N ILE A 160 -3.70 4.78 -10.63
CA ILE A 160 -4.52 4.32 -9.51
C ILE A 160 -5.15 5.54 -8.82
N PRO A 161 -6.48 5.56 -8.60
CA PRO A 161 -7.12 6.59 -7.81
C PRO A 161 -6.69 6.51 -6.35
N ILE A 162 -6.43 7.64 -5.71
CA ILE A 162 -5.94 7.71 -4.34
C ILE A 162 -6.79 8.69 -3.52
N VAL A 163 -7.19 8.29 -2.33
CA VAL A 163 -7.77 9.17 -1.32
C VAL A 163 -6.86 9.14 -0.09
N ILE A 164 -6.43 10.30 0.38
CA ILE A 164 -5.47 10.46 1.48
C ILE A 164 -6.12 11.24 2.61
N ILE A 165 -6.15 10.69 3.80
CA ILE A 165 -6.45 11.39 5.04
C ILE A 165 -5.13 11.91 5.61
N ASP A 166 -4.96 13.22 5.66
CA ASP A 166 -3.70 13.89 6.01
C ASP A 166 -3.88 14.86 7.20
N PRO A 167 -3.72 14.38 8.45
CA PRO A 167 -3.87 15.21 9.65
C PRO A 167 -2.81 16.30 9.80
N HIS A 168 -1.65 16.13 9.17
CA HIS A 168 -0.47 16.97 9.38
C HIS A 168 -0.05 17.77 8.15
N ARG A 169 -0.69 17.56 7.00
CA ARG A 169 -0.34 18.20 5.71
C ARG A 169 1.07 17.82 5.25
N GLU A 170 1.35 16.51 5.18
CA GLU A 170 2.66 15.98 4.78
C GLU A 170 2.79 15.75 3.26
N TYR A 171 1.67 15.59 2.54
CA TYR A 171 1.63 15.16 1.14
C TYR A 171 1.54 16.25 0.06
N PRO A 172 1.30 17.54 0.34
CA PRO A 172 1.33 18.59 -0.69
C PRO A 172 2.65 18.70 -1.46
N SER A 173 3.74 18.21 -0.87
CA SER A 173 5.07 18.14 -1.50
C SER A 173 5.11 17.31 -2.78
N LEU A 174 4.13 16.42 -3.02
CA LEU A 174 3.96 15.69 -4.29
C LEU A 174 3.72 16.61 -5.50
N LYS A 175 3.38 17.87 -5.28
CA LYS A 175 3.18 18.89 -6.34
C LYS A 175 4.47 19.52 -6.83
N VAL A 176 5.60 19.34 -6.13
CA VAL A 176 6.86 20.03 -6.40
C VAL A 176 7.92 19.03 -6.87
N GLU A 177 8.60 19.33 -7.96
CA GLU A 177 9.70 18.52 -8.47
C GLU A 177 10.88 18.48 -7.48
N ASN A 178 11.53 17.32 -7.41
CA ASN A 178 12.74 17.15 -6.61
C ASN A 178 13.95 17.82 -7.28
N ASP A 179 14.83 18.41 -6.47
CA ASP A 179 16.06 19.08 -6.88
C ASP A 179 17.35 18.40 -6.37
N ASP A 180 17.23 17.25 -5.70
CA ASP A 180 18.37 16.41 -5.26
C ASP A 180 18.80 15.45 -6.37
N TYR A 181 19.42 16.02 -7.41
CA TYR A 181 19.81 15.26 -8.62
C TYR A 181 20.83 14.15 -8.36
N ASP A 182 21.74 14.34 -7.40
CA ASP A 182 22.79 13.35 -7.12
C ASP A 182 22.19 12.07 -6.55
N ASN A 183 21.28 12.20 -5.60
CA ASN A 183 20.56 11.06 -5.03
C ASN A 183 19.62 10.40 -6.06
N MET A 184 18.95 11.21 -6.90
CA MET A 184 18.07 10.70 -7.95
C MET A 184 18.84 9.90 -9.01
N MET A 185 20.05 10.32 -9.39
CA MET A 185 20.92 9.59 -10.33
C MET A 185 21.29 8.21 -9.81
N ALA A 186 21.54 8.06 -8.50
CA ALA A 186 21.89 6.78 -7.89
C ALA A 186 20.79 5.72 -8.08
N TYR A 187 19.54 6.15 -8.21
CA TYR A 187 18.37 5.27 -8.40
C TYR A 187 17.79 5.33 -9.82
N ALA A 188 18.42 6.04 -10.75
CA ALA A 188 17.90 6.27 -12.10
C ALA A 188 16.48 6.86 -12.12
N VAL A 189 16.18 7.79 -11.20
CA VAL A 189 14.88 8.45 -11.04
C VAL A 189 14.96 9.84 -11.67
N LYS A 190 13.87 10.29 -12.33
CA LYS A 190 13.75 11.62 -12.93
C LYS A 190 12.85 12.51 -12.04
N PRO A 191 13.13 13.84 -11.94
CA PRO A 191 12.24 14.75 -11.24
C PRO A 191 10.86 14.78 -11.91
N ALA A 192 9.82 14.83 -11.09
CA ALA A 192 8.43 14.95 -11.55
C ALA A 192 7.57 15.76 -10.59
N SER A 193 6.56 16.42 -11.14
CA SER A 193 5.50 17.10 -10.38
C SER A 193 4.17 16.44 -10.69
N TYR A 194 3.40 16.15 -9.65
CA TYR A 194 2.05 15.61 -9.77
C TYR A 194 0.96 16.66 -9.50
N ALA A 195 1.28 17.95 -9.60
CA ALA A 195 0.35 19.05 -9.31
C ALA A 195 -0.97 18.94 -10.09
N SER A 196 -0.93 18.53 -11.37
CA SER A 196 -2.12 18.33 -12.21
C SER A 196 -2.98 17.12 -11.82
N LYS A 197 -2.40 16.15 -11.08
CA LYS A 197 -3.07 14.93 -10.62
C LYS A 197 -3.51 15.01 -9.15
N ILE A 198 -3.39 16.16 -8.47
CA ILE A 198 -3.69 16.30 -7.04
C ILE A 198 -4.76 17.38 -6.83
N THR A 199 -5.78 17.01 -6.05
CA THR A 199 -6.77 17.95 -5.52
C THR A 199 -6.70 17.93 -4.00
N GLU A 200 -6.50 19.09 -3.38
CA GLU A 200 -6.57 19.25 -1.92
C GLU A 200 -7.95 19.75 -1.50
N TYR A 201 -8.48 19.14 -0.45
CA TYR A 201 -9.67 19.56 0.26
C TYR A 201 -9.30 19.86 1.72
N THR A 202 -9.79 20.95 2.27
CA THR A 202 -9.48 21.34 3.66
C THR A 202 -10.74 21.54 4.49
N THR A 203 -10.66 21.13 5.75
CA THR A 203 -11.66 21.45 6.78
C THR A 203 -11.49 22.85 7.32
N ASN A 204 -10.27 23.42 7.19
CA ASN A 204 -9.94 24.75 7.70
C ASN A 204 -9.27 25.63 6.61
N PRO A 205 -10.04 26.44 5.87
CA PRO A 205 -9.50 27.33 4.84
C PRO A 205 -8.47 28.36 5.35
N LEU A 206 -8.42 28.64 6.65
CA LEU A 206 -7.42 29.55 7.22
C LEU A 206 -6.02 28.93 7.25
N THR A 207 -5.93 27.60 7.38
CA THR A 207 -4.64 26.88 7.38
C THR A 207 -4.19 26.50 5.97
N ASN A 208 -5.13 26.44 5.01
CA ASN A 208 -4.87 26.08 3.63
C ASN A 208 -5.83 26.81 2.68
N PRO A 209 -5.56 28.09 2.36
CA PRO A 209 -6.45 28.91 1.54
C PRO A 209 -6.52 28.45 0.06
N ASP A 210 -5.50 27.74 -0.43
CA ASP A 210 -5.43 27.28 -1.83
C ASP A 210 -6.22 25.97 -2.05
N ALA A 211 -6.61 25.29 -0.97
CA ALA A 211 -7.39 24.06 -1.06
C ALA A 211 -8.89 24.35 -1.21
N LYS A 212 -9.59 23.41 -1.81
CA LYS A 212 -11.06 23.47 -1.85
C LYS A 212 -11.63 23.23 -0.45
N LYS A 213 -12.63 24.02 -0.05
CA LYS A 213 -13.35 23.75 1.20
C LYS A 213 -13.99 22.36 1.13
N LEU A 214 -13.76 21.55 2.16
CA LEU A 214 -14.41 20.26 2.33
C LEU A 214 -15.87 20.49 2.78
N CYS A 215 -16.82 20.09 1.96
CA CYS A 215 -18.23 20.07 2.34
C CYS A 215 -18.74 18.63 2.25
N LEU A 216 -19.29 18.12 3.34
CA LEU A 216 -19.80 16.76 3.43
C LEU A 216 -21.31 16.71 3.17
N LYS A 217 -21.79 15.57 2.69
CA LYS A 217 -23.22 15.35 2.46
C LYS A 217 -23.94 15.10 3.78
N LEU A 218 -24.95 15.88 4.07
CA LEU A 218 -25.80 15.71 5.25
C LEU A 218 -26.87 14.64 4.97
N ARG A 219 -26.43 13.38 4.89
CA ARG A 219 -27.34 12.22 4.87
C ARG A 219 -26.88 11.24 5.92
N PHE A 220 -27.66 11.14 6.97
CA PHE A 220 -27.42 10.24 8.09
C PHE A 220 -28.72 9.56 8.49
N ASN A 221 -28.66 8.30 8.84
CA ASN A 221 -29.67 7.70 9.68
C ASN A 221 -29.40 8.07 11.16
N VAL A 222 -30.31 7.70 12.07
CA VAL A 222 -30.17 8.07 13.49
C VAL A 222 -28.93 7.49 14.13
N ASP A 223 -28.59 6.23 13.78
CA ASP A 223 -27.46 5.55 14.36
C ASP A 223 -26.15 6.19 13.86
N GLU A 224 -26.03 6.45 12.56
CA GLU A 224 -24.90 7.15 11.98
C GLU A 224 -24.68 8.54 12.57
N LEU A 225 -25.75 9.32 12.72
CA LEU A 225 -25.68 10.66 13.30
C LEU A 225 -25.32 10.59 14.79
N SER A 226 -25.83 9.57 15.51
CA SER A 226 -25.49 9.34 16.91
C SER A 226 -24.01 8.97 17.11
N GLU A 227 -23.43 8.22 16.19
CA GLU A 227 -22.02 7.81 16.22
C GLU A 227 -21.04 8.97 15.96
N ILE A 228 -21.43 9.94 15.10
CA ILE A 228 -20.58 11.09 14.79
C ILE A 228 -20.70 12.25 15.79
N MET A 229 -21.58 12.12 16.78
CA MET A 229 -21.70 13.13 17.82
C MET A 229 -20.55 13.01 18.83
N PRO A 230 -20.01 14.14 19.31
CA PRO A 230 -18.88 14.15 20.26
C PRO A 230 -19.22 13.56 21.62
N ILE A 231 -20.50 13.29 21.89
CA ILE A 231 -21.00 12.74 23.14
C ILE A 231 -22.06 11.69 22.83
N HIS A 232 -22.02 10.55 23.52
CA HIS A 232 -23.05 9.53 23.40
C HIS A 232 -24.43 10.05 23.78
N LEU A 233 -25.40 9.79 22.90
CA LEU A 233 -26.80 10.13 23.12
C LEU A 233 -27.52 9.05 23.96
N ALA A 234 -28.25 9.46 24.96
CA ALA A 234 -29.17 8.58 25.66
C ALA A 234 -30.39 8.21 24.77
N ASP A 235 -31.08 7.12 25.07
CA ASP A 235 -32.18 6.60 24.25
C ASP A 235 -33.27 7.65 23.98
N LYS A 236 -33.61 8.48 24.97
CA LYS A 236 -34.56 9.60 24.79
C LYS A 236 -34.09 10.63 23.79
N GLN A 237 -32.77 10.91 23.74
CA GLN A 237 -32.16 11.86 22.80
C GLN A 237 -32.11 11.26 21.40
N LYS A 238 -31.81 9.96 21.27
CA LYS A 238 -31.88 9.22 20.01
C LYS A 238 -33.31 9.23 19.45
N MET A 239 -34.34 9.05 20.31
CA MET A 239 -35.74 9.12 19.89
C MET A 239 -36.12 10.50 19.35
N ILE A 240 -35.68 11.57 20.00
CA ILE A 240 -35.90 12.95 19.54
C ILE A 240 -35.27 13.15 18.17
N LEU A 241 -34.04 12.66 17.99
CA LEU A 241 -33.32 12.75 16.72
C LEU A 241 -33.99 11.93 15.61
N TYR A 242 -34.49 10.73 15.95
CA TYR A 242 -35.26 9.89 15.05
C TYR A 242 -36.50 10.60 14.54
N ASN A 243 -37.32 11.15 15.45
CA ASN A 243 -38.53 11.87 15.08
C ASN A 243 -38.22 13.08 14.18
N ALA A 244 -37.18 13.83 14.49
CA ALA A 244 -36.76 14.98 13.69
C ALA A 244 -36.32 14.58 12.28
N LEU A 245 -35.51 13.52 12.14
CA LEU A 245 -35.08 12.99 10.85
C LEU A 245 -36.23 12.43 10.03
N HIS A 246 -37.17 11.71 10.68
CA HIS A 246 -38.36 11.16 10.02
C HIS A 246 -39.26 12.25 9.44
N ARG A 247 -39.35 13.41 10.10
CA ARG A 247 -40.08 14.58 9.56
C ARG A 247 -39.44 15.15 8.29
N LEU A 248 -38.12 14.99 8.10
CA LEU A 248 -37.36 15.49 6.97
C LEU A 248 -37.16 14.43 5.88
N GLU A 249 -37.71 13.23 6.10
CA GLU A 249 -37.58 12.12 5.15
C GLU A 249 -38.18 12.47 3.79
N GLY A 250 -37.44 12.15 2.72
CA GLY A 250 -37.86 12.47 1.35
C GLY A 250 -37.57 13.91 0.89
N GLN A 251 -37.01 14.76 1.75
CA GLN A 251 -36.64 16.14 1.42
C GLN A 251 -35.11 16.31 1.44
N GLU A 252 -34.60 17.26 0.66
CA GLU A 252 -33.25 17.77 0.87
C GLU A 252 -33.29 18.75 2.04
N TYR A 253 -32.48 18.56 3.06
CA TYR A 253 -32.44 19.37 4.25
C TYR A 253 -31.03 19.79 4.62
N THR A 254 -30.91 20.93 5.28
CA THR A 254 -29.67 21.46 5.87
C THR A 254 -29.58 21.06 7.35
N ILE A 255 -28.39 21.24 7.93
CA ILE A 255 -28.18 21.04 9.38
C ILE A 255 -29.11 21.96 10.21
N TYR A 256 -29.43 23.14 9.72
CA TYR A 256 -30.32 24.10 10.36
C TYR A 256 -31.79 23.65 10.31
N ASP A 257 -32.22 23.00 9.22
CA ASP A 257 -33.55 22.39 9.13
C ASP A 257 -33.71 21.27 10.14
N LEU A 258 -32.65 20.44 10.32
CA LEU A 258 -32.62 19.40 11.33
C LEU A 258 -32.69 19.98 12.76
N ILE A 259 -31.92 21.05 13.04
CA ILE A 259 -31.99 21.76 14.34
C ILE A 259 -33.41 22.28 14.57
N ASN A 260 -34.06 22.86 13.57
CA ASN A 260 -35.43 23.37 13.67
C ASN A 260 -36.43 22.24 13.90
N ALA A 261 -36.27 21.09 13.23
CA ALA A 261 -37.11 19.91 13.46
C ALA A 261 -36.98 19.38 14.90
N VAL A 262 -35.75 19.35 15.45
CA VAL A 262 -35.51 18.99 16.87
C VAL A 262 -36.14 20.01 17.82
N ARG A 263 -36.16 21.30 17.50
CA ARG A 263 -36.81 22.34 18.34
C ARG A 263 -38.29 22.09 18.52
N LEU A 264 -38.98 21.47 17.54
CA LEU A 264 -40.38 21.14 17.59
C LEU A 264 -40.69 19.97 18.52
N GLU A 265 -39.70 19.16 18.90
CA GLU A 265 -39.88 18.03 19.80
C GLU A 265 -40.20 18.48 21.24
N LYS A 266 -40.93 17.60 21.99
CA LYS A 266 -41.31 17.85 23.39
C LYS A 266 -40.21 17.38 24.35
N GLY A 267 -40.09 18.02 25.50
CA GLY A 267 -39.17 17.61 26.56
C GLY A 267 -37.88 18.43 26.64
N LYS A 268 -37.18 18.32 27.77
CA LYS A 268 -35.93 19.07 28.03
C LYS A 268 -34.69 18.47 27.37
N ASP A 269 -34.73 17.17 27.06
CA ASP A 269 -33.61 16.43 26.45
C ASP A 269 -33.24 16.95 25.06
N LYS A 270 -34.18 17.63 24.36
CA LYS A 270 -33.93 18.23 23.05
C LYS A 270 -32.82 19.28 23.05
N TRP A 271 -32.65 20.02 24.14
CA TRP A 271 -31.66 21.09 24.21
C TRP A 271 -30.20 20.56 24.10
N LYS A 272 -29.97 19.35 24.65
CA LYS A 272 -28.66 18.70 24.47
C LYS A 272 -28.43 18.29 23.02
N VAL A 273 -29.45 17.76 22.34
CA VAL A 273 -29.35 17.41 20.91
C VAL A 273 -29.14 18.65 20.06
N ILE A 274 -29.86 19.74 20.34
CA ILE A 274 -29.68 21.03 19.66
C ILE A 274 -28.26 21.53 19.81
N SER A 275 -27.74 21.61 21.04
CA SER A 275 -26.38 22.06 21.31
C SER A 275 -25.31 21.24 20.56
N LEU A 276 -25.48 19.92 20.47
CA LEU A 276 -24.58 19.06 19.71
C LEU A 276 -24.67 19.29 18.21
N LEU A 277 -25.88 19.46 17.66
CA LEU A 277 -26.08 19.80 16.25
C LEU A 277 -25.53 21.20 15.91
N GLU A 278 -25.68 22.18 16.80
CA GLU A 278 -25.10 23.52 16.66
C GLU A 278 -23.56 23.47 16.67
N SER A 279 -22.95 22.60 17.49
CA SER A 279 -21.51 22.35 17.45
C SER A 279 -21.06 21.76 16.11
N ILE A 280 -21.84 20.82 15.56
CA ILE A 280 -21.56 20.25 14.22
C ILE A 280 -21.76 21.34 13.15
N ALA A 281 -22.81 22.14 13.22
CA ALA A 281 -23.08 23.23 12.28
C ALA A 281 -21.93 24.27 12.27
N SER A 282 -21.41 24.62 13.45
CA SER A 282 -20.33 25.61 13.58
C SER A 282 -19.02 25.18 12.90
N THR A 283 -18.83 23.89 12.60
CA THR A 283 -17.67 23.41 11.81
C THR A 283 -17.71 23.87 10.36
N GLY A 284 -18.88 24.24 9.83
CA GLY A 284 -19.10 24.59 8.42
C GLY A 284 -18.90 23.42 7.44
N LEU A 285 -18.78 22.18 7.93
CA LEU A 285 -18.56 21.00 7.09
C LEU A 285 -19.78 20.62 6.24
N PHE A 286 -20.97 21.07 6.65
CA PHE A 286 -22.22 20.79 5.94
C PHE A 286 -22.78 22.02 5.22
N ASP A 287 -22.00 23.12 5.14
CA ASP A 287 -22.40 24.37 4.51
C ASP A 287 -21.83 24.45 3.10
N GLY A 288 -22.67 24.32 2.09
CA GLY A 288 -22.30 24.47 0.69
C GLY A 288 -22.57 23.23 -0.16
N LYS A 289 -22.01 23.21 -1.36
CA LYS A 289 -22.17 22.08 -2.29
C LYS A 289 -21.37 20.89 -1.78
N PRO A 290 -22.02 19.76 -1.45
CA PRO A 290 -21.31 18.59 -0.95
C PRO A 290 -20.39 17.99 -2.00
N ILE A 291 -19.23 17.50 -1.55
CA ILE A 291 -18.30 16.74 -2.37
C ILE A 291 -18.87 15.34 -2.54
N THR A 292 -18.87 14.86 -3.78
CA THR A 292 -19.35 13.50 -4.09
C THR A 292 -18.20 12.49 -4.00
N GLU A 293 -18.55 11.22 -3.83
CA GLU A 293 -17.59 10.11 -3.83
C GLU A 293 -16.82 10.05 -5.17
N LYS A 294 -17.46 10.42 -6.28
CA LYS A 294 -16.85 10.53 -7.61
C LYS A 294 -15.88 11.70 -7.74
N ASP A 295 -16.04 12.75 -6.93
CA ASP A 295 -15.07 13.85 -6.87
C ASP A 295 -13.80 13.44 -6.14
N LEU A 296 -13.92 12.55 -5.16
CA LEU A 296 -12.79 12.02 -4.38
C LEU A 296 -12.04 10.91 -5.13
N VAL A 297 -12.75 10.04 -5.85
CA VAL A 297 -12.15 8.86 -6.51
C VAL A 297 -12.16 9.06 -8.02
N LYS A 298 -11.03 9.51 -8.56
CA LYS A 298 -10.81 9.74 -10.00
C LYS A 298 -9.57 8.96 -10.47
N ALA A 299 -9.66 8.29 -11.61
CA ALA A 299 -8.53 7.57 -12.19
C ALA A 299 -7.31 8.50 -12.36
N GLY A 300 -6.15 8.04 -11.91
CA GLY A 300 -4.90 8.77 -12.00
C GLY A 300 -4.81 10.04 -11.14
N HIS A 301 -5.71 10.21 -10.15
CA HIS A 301 -5.73 11.37 -9.26
C HIS A 301 -5.60 10.99 -7.79
N ALA A 302 -4.98 11.87 -7.01
CA ALA A 302 -4.97 11.83 -5.56
C ALA A 302 -5.84 12.97 -5.00
N SER A 303 -6.81 12.61 -4.16
CA SER A 303 -7.58 13.55 -3.35
C SER A 303 -7.02 13.58 -1.94
N ILE A 304 -6.42 14.70 -1.54
CA ILE A 304 -5.84 14.90 -0.20
C ILE A 304 -6.87 15.61 0.67
N ILE A 305 -7.25 14.99 1.77
CA ILE A 305 -8.13 15.55 2.80
C ILE A 305 -7.25 16.10 3.91
N ASP A 306 -6.95 17.38 3.81
CA ASP A 306 -6.16 18.12 4.79
C ASP A 306 -7.00 18.42 6.04
N LEU A 307 -6.63 17.80 7.15
CA LEU A 307 -7.30 17.94 8.45
C LEU A 307 -6.50 18.81 9.43
N LYS A 308 -5.41 19.42 8.97
CA LYS A 308 -4.54 20.24 9.81
C LYS A 308 -5.27 21.41 10.45
N GLY A 309 -5.10 21.56 11.78
CA GLY A 309 -5.74 22.61 12.55
C GLY A 309 -7.19 22.34 12.95
N SER A 310 -7.74 21.18 12.60
CA SER A 310 -9.04 20.74 13.08
C SER A 310 -8.92 19.98 14.39
N GLU A 311 -9.91 20.11 15.26
CA GLU A 311 -10.01 19.36 16.49
C GLU A 311 -10.10 17.85 16.26
N PRO A 312 -9.61 16.99 17.16
CA PRO A 312 -9.59 15.54 16.95
C PRO A 312 -10.94 14.93 16.64
N TRP A 313 -12.02 15.39 17.29
CA TRP A 313 -13.36 14.87 17.03
C TRP A 313 -13.87 15.24 15.62
N ILE A 314 -13.51 16.43 15.11
CA ILE A 314 -13.83 16.87 13.73
C ILE A 314 -13.07 15.98 12.72
N GLN A 315 -11.79 15.70 12.99
CA GLN A 315 -11.01 14.80 12.16
C GLN A 315 -11.65 13.41 12.11
N GLN A 316 -12.05 12.86 13.25
CA GLN A 316 -12.72 11.55 13.34
C GLN A 316 -14.08 11.55 12.62
N LEU A 317 -14.89 12.61 12.76
CA LEU A 317 -16.15 12.78 12.05
C LEU A 317 -15.94 12.72 10.53
N VAL A 318 -14.99 13.51 10.02
CA VAL A 318 -14.66 13.56 8.58
C VAL A 318 -14.23 12.19 8.08
N VAL A 319 -13.32 11.52 8.78
CA VAL A 319 -12.84 10.19 8.38
C VAL A 319 -13.96 9.16 8.41
N THR A 320 -14.80 9.18 9.46
CA THR A 320 -15.96 8.29 9.57
C THR A 320 -16.92 8.46 8.40
N LYS A 321 -17.28 9.72 8.10
CA LYS A 321 -18.24 10.01 7.03
C LYS A 321 -17.68 9.63 5.66
N ILE A 322 -16.47 10.07 5.34
CA ILE A 322 -15.81 9.75 4.05
C ILE A 322 -15.65 8.23 3.89
N ALA A 323 -15.18 7.52 4.93
CA ALA A 323 -15.00 6.07 4.87
C ALA A 323 -16.32 5.32 4.66
N LYS A 324 -17.40 5.72 5.35
CA LYS A 324 -18.75 5.14 5.18
C LYS A 324 -19.30 5.39 3.78
N ASP A 325 -19.23 6.63 3.28
CA ASP A 325 -19.76 6.99 1.96
C ASP A 325 -19.00 6.27 0.84
N LEU A 326 -17.66 6.28 0.89
CA LEU A 326 -16.83 5.57 -0.08
C LEU A 326 -17.08 4.05 -0.07
N PHE A 327 -17.19 3.45 1.12
CA PHE A 327 -17.43 2.02 1.22
C PHE A 327 -18.83 1.62 0.73
N ALA A 328 -19.85 2.43 1.03
CA ALA A 328 -21.21 2.25 0.50
C ALA A 328 -21.24 2.35 -1.03
N ALA A 329 -20.57 3.35 -1.61
CA ALA A 329 -20.45 3.51 -3.06
C ALA A 329 -19.72 2.34 -3.72
N MET A 330 -18.67 1.79 -3.08
CA MET A 330 -17.97 0.59 -3.56
C MET A 330 -18.84 -0.66 -3.54
N LYS A 331 -19.64 -0.89 -2.49
CA LYS A 331 -20.60 -1.99 -2.43
C LYS A 331 -21.62 -1.95 -3.58
N LEU A 332 -21.98 -0.75 -4.03
CA LEU A 332 -22.90 -0.52 -5.15
C LEU A 332 -22.19 -0.49 -6.53
N ASN A 333 -20.88 -0.77 -6.60
CA ASN A 333 -20.06 -0.71 -7.81
C ASN A 333 -20.14 0.66 -8.54
N GLN A 334 -20.23 1.77 -7.78
CA GLN A 334 -20.35 3.13 -8.34
C GLN A 334 -18.99 3.80 -8.57
N LEU A 335 -17.91 3.23 -8.04
CA LEU A 335 -16.56 3.76 -8.10
C LEU A 335 -15.57 2.71 -8.65
N PRO A 336 -14.49 3.13 -9.32
CA PRO A 336 -13.37 2.24 -9.63
C PRO A 336 -12.63 1.81 -8.35
N ALA A 337 -11.85 0.73 -8.45
CA ALA A 337 -10.95 0.35 -7.37
C ALA A 337 -9.96 1.47 -7.06
N PHE A 338 -9.71 1.73 -5.77
CA PHE A 338 -8.86 2.83 -5.32
C PHE A 338 -8.06 2.52 -4.06
N PHE A 339 -7.04 3.33 -3.81
CA PHE A 339 -6.16 3.25 -2.66
C PHE A 339 -6.57 4.29 -1.62
N PHE A 340 -6.91 3.85 -0.41
CA PHE A 340 -7.36 4.70 0.70
C PHE A 340 -6.30 4.73 1.78
N LEU A 341 -5.58 5.84 1.86
CA LEU A 341 -4.48 6.04 2.80
C LEU A 341 -4.95 6.81 4.03
N ILE A 342 -4.68 6.25 5.21
CA ILE A 342 -4.95 6.85 6.51
C ILE A 342 -3.61 7.14 7.19
N GLU A 343 -3.21 8.41 7.21
CA GLU A 343 -2.03 8.87 7.95
C GLU A 343 -2.35 8.96 9.45
N GLU A 344 -1.38 8.60 10.29
CA GLU A 344 -1.53 8.51 11.75
C GLU A 344 -2.75 7.67 12.18
N ALA A 345 -2.87 6.48 11.57
CA ALA A 345 -4.03 5.59 11.73
C ALA A 345 -4.39 5.27 13.19
N HIS A 346 -3.43 5.38 14.11
CA HIS A 346 -3.67 5.20 15.54
C HIS A 346 -4.62 6.25 16.16
N ASN A 347 -4.87 7.38 15.48
CA ASN A 347 -5.87 8.38 15.90
C ASN A 347 -7.28 8.04 15.42
N PHE A 348 -7.39 7.21 14.38
CA PHE A 348 -8.66 6.89 13.70
C PHE A 348 -9.12 5.46 13.94
N CYS A 349 -8.20 4.57 14.28
CA CYS A 349 -8.49 3.19 14.63
C CYS A 349 -7.56 2.72 15.76
N PRO A 350 -7.73 3.26 16.98
CA PRO A 350 -6.89 2.88 18.12
C PRO A 350 -7.14 1.43 18.57
N GLU A 351 -6.08 0.77 19.05
CA GLU A 351 -6.18 -0.52 19.73
C GLU A 351 -6.95 -0.35 21.06
N ARG A 352 -7.70 -1.38 21.41
CA ARG A 352 -8.48 -1.40 22.66
C ARG A 352 -7.60 -1.08 23.85
N GLY A 353 -8.04 -0.14 24.69
CA GLY A 353 -7.29 0.36 25.85
C GLY A 353 -6.44 1.60 25.61
N PHE A 354 -6.30 2.06 24.36
CA PHE A 354 -5.64 3.34 24.01
C PHE A 354 -6.62 4.45 23.64
N GLY A 355 -7.92 4.21 23.77
CA GLY A 355 -8.99 5.14 23.46
C GLY A 355 -10.01 4.52 22.49
N GLU A 356 -11.00 5.33 22.17
CA GLU A 356 -12.03 5.00 21.19
C GLU A 356 -12.04 6.10 20.12
N ALA A 357 -12.30 5.72 18.88
CA ALA A 357 -12.48 6.67 17.77
C ALA A 357 -13.76 6.29 17.00
N MET A 358 -14.54 7.30 16.62
CA MET A 358 -15.77 7.13 15.84
C MET A 358 -15.54 6.33 14.55
N SER A 359 -14.36 6.47 13.94
CA SER A 359 -13.98 5.81 12.70
C SER A 359 -13.52 4.35 12.87
N SER A 360 -13.35 3.85 14.11
CA SER A 360 -12.78 2.53 14.36
C SER A 360 -13.59 1.40 13.72
N GLU A 361 -14.91 1.44 13.84
CA GLU A 361 -15.79 0.39 13.34
C GLU A 361 -15.77 0.29 11.81
N ILE A 362 -15.93 1.42 11.13
CA ILE A 362 -15.89 1.42 9.66
C ILE A 362 -14.52 1.05 9.12
N LEU A 363 -13.42 1.45 9.76
CA LEU A 363 -12.07 1.08 9.33
C LEU A 363 -11.78 -0.41 9.55
N ARG A 364 -12.26 -1.03 10.64
CA ARG A 364 -12.23 -2.49 10.82
C ARG A 364 -13.02 -3.22 9.73
N THR A 365 -14.21 -2.72 9.41
CA THR A 365 -15.05 -3.29 8.34
C THR A 365 -14.35 -3.18 6.99
N ILE A 366 -13.77 -2.03 6.66
CA ILE A 366 -13.00 -1.85 5.43
C ILE A 366 -11.79 -2.79 5.39
N ALA A 367 -11.06 -2.94 6.50
CA ALA A 367 -9.92 -3.86 6.57
C ALA A 367 -10.32 -5.32 6.33
N SER A 368 -11.48 -5.76 6.81
CA SER A 368 -11.96 -7.14 6.63
C SER A 368 -12.63 -7.40 5.28
N GLU A 369 -13.36 -6.43 4.74
CA GLU A 369 -14.23 -6.62 3.57
C GLU A 369 -13.84 -5.77 2.35
N GLY A 370 -13.16 -4.64 2.55
CA GLY A 370 -12.90 -3.64 1.49
C GLY A 370 -12.29 -4.23 0.22
N ARG A 371 -11.40 -5.21 0.39
CA ARG A 371 -10.75 -5.91 -0.74
C ARG A 371 -11.73 -6.52 -1.74
N LYS A 372 -12.85 -7.06 -1.25
CA LYS A 372 -13.87 -7.70 -2.09
C LYS A 372 -14.54 -6.71 -3.03
N PHE A 373 -14.55 -5.43 -2.65
CA PHE A 373 -15.20 -4.36 -3.39
C PHE A 373 -14.19 -3.43 -4.09
N GLY A 374 -12.89 -3.71 -4.01
CA GLY A 374 -11.85 -2.88 -4.64
C GLY A 374 -11.42 -1.65 -3.83
N LEU A 375 -11.77 -1.59 -2.53
CA LEU A 375 -11.25 -0.58 -1.60
C LEU A 375 -10.00 -1.13 -0.91
N HIS A 376 -8.84 -0.53 -1.22
CA HIS A 376 -7.53 -0.97 -0.74
C HIS A 376 -7.01 -0.01 0.32
N LEU A 377 -7.03 -0.46 1.58
CA LEU A 377 -6.63 0.35 2.72
C LEU A 377 -5.10 0.39 2.86
N CYS A 378 -4.58 1.58 3.15
CA CYS A 378 -3.21 1.78 3.61
C CYS A 378 -3.22 2.47 4.97
N VAL A 379 -2.67 1.82 5.98
CA VAL A 379 -2.51 2.41 7.31
C VAL A 379 -1.07 2.83 7.54
N VAL A 380 -0.88 4.06 7.92
CA VAL A 380 0.43 4.65 8.17
C VAL A 380 0.48 5.08 9.62
N SER A 381 1.50 4.63 10.38
CA SER A 381 1.58 4.97 11.82
C SER A 381 3.00 5.00 12.35
N GLN A 382 3.25 5.96 13.26
CA GLN A 382 4.46 6.01 14.09
C GLN A 382 4.33 5.18 15.37
N ARG A 383 3.14 4.67 15.69
CA ARG A 383 2.82 3.96 16.93
C ARG A 383 2.05 2.67 16.64
N PRO A 384 2.72 1.65 16.06
CA PRO A 384 2.07 0.38 15.71
C PRO A 384 1.29 -0.26 16.86
N ALA A 385 1.82 -0.21 18.10
CA ALA A 385 1.14 -0.76 19.27
C ALA A 385 -0.21 -0.09 19.61
N ARG A 386 -0.45 1.10 19.06
CA ARG A 386 -1.70 1.85 19.28
C ARG A 386 -2.70 1.70 18.14
N VAL A 387 -2.34 1.04 17.05
CA VAL A 387 -3.26 0.74 15.93
C VAL A 387 -3.97 -0.57 16.24
N ASP A 388 -5.26 -0.63 15.90
CA ASP A 388 -6.07 -1.84 16.08
C ASP A 388 -5.42 -3.06 15.41
N LYS A 389 -5.25 -4.14 16.19
CA LYS A 389 -4.58 -5.37 15.76
C LYS A 389 -5.28 -6.05 14.59
N ASN A 390 -6.62 -6.00 14.56
CA ASN A 390 -7.38 -6.62 13.47
C ASN A 390 -7.14 -5.87 12.15
N VAL A 391 -6.97 -4.54 12.21
CA VAL A 391 -6.63 -3.74 11.02
C VAL A 391 -5.21 -4.05 10.55
N LEU A 392 -4.23 -4.08 11.46
CA LEU A 392 -2.83 -4.39 11.11
C LEU A 392 -2.68 -5.79 10.52
N SER A 393 -3.34 -6.79 11.10
CA SER A 393 -3.27 -8.19 10.64
C SER A 393 -3.89 -8.41 9.26
N GLN A 394 -4.78 -7.51 8.80
CA GLN A 394 -5.33 -7.54 7.45
C GLN A 394 -4.44 -6.87 6.40
N CYS A 395 -3.37 -6.19 6.82
CA CYS A 395 -2.38 -5.60 5.91
C CYS A 395 -1.35 -6.66 5.51
N ASN A 396 -1.61 -7.37 4.42
CA ASN A 396 -0.75 -8.46 3.95
C ASN A 396 0.57 -7.97 3.33
N THR A 397 0.70 -6.68 3.05
CA THR A 397 1.96 -6.03 2.68
C THR A 397 2.34 -5.07 3.79
N GLN A 398 3.50 -5.30 4.41
CA GLN A 398 4.01 -4.44 5.47
C GLN A 398 5.37 -3.87 5.08
N ILE A 399 5.48 -2.56 5.17
CA ILE A 399 6.71 -1.79 4.92
C ILE A 399 7.13 -1.20 6.26
N ILE A 400 8.15 -1.79 6.85
CA ILE A 400 8.55 -1.48 8.22
C ILE A 400 9.90 -0.78 8.18
N LEU A 401 9.91 0.48 8.53
CA LEU A 401 11.14 1.24 8.73
C LEU A 401 11.65 1.01 10.16
N LYS A 402 12.70 1.74 10.55
CA LYS A 402 13.25 1.62 11.89
C LYS A 402 12.20 1.82 12.99
N VAL A 403 12.12 0.84 13.89
CA VAL A 403 11.33 0.87 15.12
C VAL A 403 12.19 0.31 16.25
N THR A 404 12.25 0.99 17.38
CA THR A 404 13.08 0.60 18.54
C THR A 404 12.26 0.29 19.79
N ASN A 405 11.03 0.82 19.88
CA ASN A 405 10.16 0.62 21.04
C ASN A 405 9.71 -0.86 21.14
N PRO A 406 9.91 -1.54 22.28
CA PRO A 406 9.57 -2.96 22.44
C PRO A 406 8.07 -3.27 22.27
N ASN A 407 7.18 -2.36 22.68
CA ASN A 407 5.73 -2.57 22.51
C ASN A 407 5.32 -2.48 21.06
N ASP A 408 5.88 -1.55 20.30
CA ASP A 408 5.64 -1.41 18.87
C ASP A 408 6.19 -2.61 18.10
N LEU A 409 7.38 -3.10 18.44
CA LEU A 409 7.96 -4.31 17.84
C LEU A 409 7.12 -5.56 18.14
N ARG A 410 6.59 -5.67 19.37
CA ARG A 410 5.67 -6.77 19.70
C ARG A 410 4.38 -6.72 18.88
N ALA A 411 3.80 -5.54 18.70
CA ALA A 411 2.62 -5.36 17.88
C ALA A 411 2.88 -5.71 16.40
N ILE A 412 4.02 -5.29 15.85
CA ILE A 412 4.48 -5.67 14.51
C ILE A 412 4.61 -7.20 14.42
N GLY A 413 5.31 -7.82 15.36
CA GLY A 413 5.52 -9.27 15.38
C GLY A 413 4.21 -10.08 15.45
N GLN A 414 3.19 -9.55 16.11
CA GLN A 414 1.87 -10.19 16.19
C GLN A 414 1.05 -10.03 14.89
N SER A 415 1.39 -9.07 14.05
CA SER A 415 0.70 -8.80 12.78
C SER A 415 1.34 -9.50 11.57
N ILE A 416 2.52 -10.07 11.71
CA ILE A 416 3.29 -10.73 10.64
C ILE A 416 3.33 -12.24 10.88
N GLU A 417 2.84 -13.01 9.91
CA GLU A 417 3.01 -14.46 9.93
C GLU A 417 4.49 -14.83 9.75
N GLY A 418 5.00 -15.72 10.60
CA GLY A 418 6.39 -16.15 10.52
C GLY A 418 7.41 -15.12 11.01
N PHE A 419 7.02 -14.16 11.84
CA PHE A 419 7.95 -13.20 12.44
C PHE A 419 8.99 -13.89 13.31
N THR A 420 10.26 -13.56 13.11
CA THR A 420 11.40 -14.17 13.83
C THR A 420 12.14 -13.12 14.68
N SER A 421 12.88 -13.61 15.69
CA SER A 421 13.77 -12.75 16.49
C SER A 421 14.87 -12.08 15.64
N GLY A 422 15.25 -12.69 14.52
CA GLY A 422 16.17 -12.11 13.56
C GLY A 422 15.58 -10.85 12.90
N MET A 423 14.33 -10.91 12.45
CA MET A 423 13.62 -9.76 11.88
C MET A 423 13.48 -8.61 12.89
N GLU A 424 13.18 -8.93 14.16
CA GLU A 424 13.11 -7.92 15.22
C GLU A 424 14.45 -7.18 15.38
N SER A 425 15.56 -7.94 15.37
CA SER A 425 16.91 -7.37 15.42
C SER A 425 17.21 -6.49 14.19
N ASP A 426 16.82 -6.95 13.00
CA ASP A 426 17.03 -6.20 11.76
C ASP A 426 16.25 -4.89 11.77
N ILE A 427 14.97 -4.89 12.17
CA ILE A 427 14.14 -3.66 12.27
C ILE A 427 14.78 -2.62 13.20
N LYS A 428 15.33 -3.06 14.35
CA LYS A 428 16.02 -2.15 15.30
C LYS A 428 17.27 -1.51 14.68
N GLN A 429 17.95 -2.22 13.78
CA GLN A 429 19.22 -1.80 13.18
C GLN A 429 19.06 -1.06 11.87
N LEU A 430 17.86 -0.98 11.28
CA LEU A 430 17.62 -0.25 10.04
C LEU A 430 18.15 1.19 10.13
N SER A 431 18.76 1.64 9.06
CA SER A 431 19.15 3.04 8.87
C SER A 431 17.96 3.87 8.38
N VAL A 432 18.05 5.19 8.49
CA VAL A 432 17.06 6.08 7.87
C VAL A 432 17.05 5.85 6.36
N GLY A 433 15.84 5.71 5.79
CA GLY A 433 15.67 5.39 4.36
C GLY A 433 15.79 3.90 4.03
N GLN A 434 15.98 3.02 5.02
CA GLN A 434 15.86 1.57 4.86
C GLN A 434 14.51 1.07 5.37
N ALA A 435 13.94 0.10 4.69
CA ALA A 435 12.70 -0.56 5.10
C ALA A 435 12.82 -2.08 4.96
N LEU A 436 12.28 -2.81 5.91
CA LEU A 436 12.00 -4.24 5.79
C LEU A 436 10.64 -4.39 5.08
N LEU A 437 10.64 -5.06 3.94
CA LEU A 437 9.45 -5.38 3.16
C LEU A 437 9.04 -6.82 3.42
N VAL A 438 7.80 -7.03 3.87
CA VAL A 438 7.25 -8.33 4.24
C VAL A 438 5.87 -8.51 3.65
N GLY A 439 5.52 -9.74 3.33
CA GLY A 439 4.18 -10.13 2.90
C GLY A 439 4.12 -10.60 1.46
N GLU A 440 2.92 -10.66 0.90
CA GLU A 440 2.68 -11.30 -0.40
C GLU A 440 3.31 -10.61 -1.62
N CYS A 441 3.77 -9.37 -1.45
CA CYS A 441 4.48 -8.64 -2.50
C CYS A 441 5.90 -9.18 -2.77
N VAL A 442 6.46 -9.98 -1.86
CA VAL A 442 7.78 -10.62 -1.96
C VAL A 442 7.73 -12.08 -1.51
N GLU A 443 8.57 -12.92 -2.09
CA GLU A 443 8.64 -14.35 -1.73
C GLU A 443 9.27 -14.57 -0.34
N GLN A 444 10.14 -13.66 0.08
CA GLN A 444 10.86 -13.67 1.36
C GLN A 444 11.01 -12.24 1.90
N PRO A 445 11.09 -12.04 3.21
CA PRO A 445 11.37 -10.73 3.78
C PRO A 445 12.69 -10.16 3.27
N ILE A 446 12.67 -8.93 2.77
CA ILE A 446 13.83 -8.24 2.22
C ILE A 446 14.01 -6.85 2.81
N THR A 447 15.26 -6.43 2.97
CA THR A 447 15.61 -5.05 3.31
C THR A 447 15.84 -4.25 2.03
N VAL A 448 15.17 -3.12 1.91
CA VAL A 448 15.21 -2.24 0.74
C VAL A 448 15.73 -0.87 1.14
N ASN A 449 16.71 -0.37 0.41
CA ASN A 449 17.11 1.05 0.47
C ASN A 449 16.11 1.82 -0.40
N ILE A 450 15.26 2.64 0.22
CA ILE A 450 14.20 3.36 -0.46
C ILE A 450 14.79 4.36 -1.45
N ARG A 451 14.29 4.36 -2.70
CA ARG A 451 14.75 5.23 -3.76
C ARG A 451 14.55 6.71 -3.47
N ALA A 452 15.28 7.54 -4.15
CA ALA A 452 15.02 8.97 -4.19
C ALA A 452 13.58 9.23 -4.70
N ARG A 453 12.90 10.21 -4.10
CA ARG A 453 11.59 10.70 -4.56
C ARG A 453 11.76 11.42 -5.90
N GLU A 454 10.74 11.36 -6.75
CA GLU A 454 10.61 12.20 -7.94
C GLU A 454 10.18 13.61 -7.56
N THR A 455 9.47 13.72 -6.45
CA THR A 455 8.96 14.96 -5.87
C THR A 455 9.82 15.42 -4.69
N LYS A 456 9.82 16.72 -4.45
CA LYS A 456 10.65 17.34 -3.41
C LYS A 456 10.25 16.89 -2.01
N HIS A 457 11.22 16.60 -1.16
CA HIS A 457 11.00 16.41 0.27
C HIS A 457 11.09 17.76 0.97
N ILE A 458 9.96 18.28 1.44
CA ILE A 458 9.92 19.54 2.20
C ILE A 458 9.86 19.16 3.67
N SER A 459 10.94 19.40 4.40
CA SER A 459 10.95 19.24 5.84
C SER A 459 10.06 20.31 6.50
N ALA A 460 9.46 20.00 7.67
CA ALA A 460 8.62 20.96 8.40
C ALA A 460 9.39 22.25 8.81
N ILE A 461 10.71 22.22 8.79
CA ILE A 461 11.59 23.36 9.07
C ILE A 461 11.64 24.30 7.85
N GLU A 462 11.70 23.76 6.64
CA GLU A 462 11.73 24.55 5.38
C GLU A 462 10.35 25.14 5.04
N ALA A 463 9.26 24.44 5.42
CA ALA A 463 7.90 24.94 5.22
C ALA A 463 7.58 26.23 6.02
N LYS A 464 8.35 26.53 7.08
CA LYS A 464 8.22 27.77 7.87
C LYS A 464 9.07 28.94 7.38
N GLY A 465 9.98 28.74 6.41
CA GLY A 465 11.05 29.69 6.10
C GLY A 465 11.17 30.24 4.70
N LYS A 466 10.33 29.83 3.71
CA LYS A 466 10.49 30.34 2.34
C LYS A 466 9.16 30.60 1.63
N SER A 467 8.70 31.82 1.71
CA SER A 467 8.07 32.51 0.58
C SER A 467 9.19 33.21 -0.20
N SER A 468 9.40 32.87 -1.46
CA SER A 468 10.34 33.45 -2.44
C SER A 468 11.69 32.77 -2.58
N ASP A 469 11.74 31.72 -3.41
CA ASP A 469 12.83 31.48 -4.34
C ASP A 469 12.27 30.66 -5.53
N GLU A 470 12.33 31.24 -6.72
CA GLU A 470 11.97 30.53 -7.95
C GLU A 470 12.89 29.31 -8.12
N PRO A 471 12.37 28.13 -8.50
CA PRO A 471 13.20 26.96 -8.71
C PRO A 471 14.16 27.22 -9.88
N LYS A 472 15.46 27.17 -9.62
CA LYS A 472 16.49 27.21 -10.66
C LYS A 472 16.28 25.99 -11.57
N LYS A 473 15.86 26.21 -12.82
CA LYS A 473 15.78 25.15 -13.82
C LYS A 473 17.17 24.52 -13.99
N PRO A 474 17.28 23.19 -13.94
CA PRO A 474 18.55 22.51 -14.12
C PRO A 474 19.12 22.79 -15.52
N SER A 475 20.44 22.94 -15.63
CA SER A 475 21.08 23.01 -16.93
C SER A 475 20.86 21.69 -17.68
N LEU A 476 20.65 21.75 -18.99
CA LEU A 476 20.48 20.57 -19.87
C LEU A 476 21.60 19.52 -19.69
N ASP A 477 22.79 19.92 -19.28
CA ASP A 477 23.89 19.00 -19.02
C ASP A 477 23.69 18.10 -17.78
N ARG A 478 22.95 18.55 -16.77
CA ARG A 478 22.58 17.71 -15.61
C ARG A 478 21.49 16.68 -15.93
N LEU A 479 20.74 16.86 -17.01
CA LEU A 479 19.74 15.91 -17.46
C LEU A 479 20.28 14.86 -18.45
N ARG A 480 21.49 15.05 -19.02
CA ARG A 480 22.11 14.10 -19.93
C ARG A 480 22.15 12.65 -19.42
N PRO A 481 22.49 12.34 -18.15
CA PRO A 481 22.49 10.97 -17.66
C PRO A 481 21.12 10.29 -17.71
N PHE A 482 20.03 11.06 -17.60
CA PHE A 482 18.66 10.55 -17.68
C PHE A 482 18.20 10.26 -19.11
N LEU A 483 18.84 10.90 -20.11
CA LEU A 483 18.48 10.74 -21.53
C LEU A 483 19.18 9.55 -22.20
N VAL A 484 20.32 9.11 -21.67
CA VAL A 484 21.16 8.07 -22.30
C VAL A 484 20.80 6.66 -21.83
N LYS A 485 20.19 6.47 -20.64
CA LYS A 485 19.92 5.14 -20.07
C LYS A 485 18.66 4.43 -20.56
N GLU A 486 17.81 5.07 -21.37
CA GLU A 486 16.64 4.37 -21.96
C GLU A 486 17.00 3.27 -22.96
N LYS A 487 18.25 3.23 -23.46
CA LYS A 487 18.69 2.22 -24.45
C LYS A 487 19.32 0.95 -23.86
N GLU A 488 19.67 0.92 -22.57
CA GLU A 488 20.40 -0.23 -21.98
C GLU A 488 19.54 -1.22 -21.19
N PHE A 489 18.23 -0.99 -21.08
CA PHE A 489 17.33 -1.94 -20.45
C PHE A 489 16.41 -2.63 -21.48
N GLU A 490 17.03 -3.23 -22.52
CA GLU A 490 16.30 -4.20 -23.33
C GLU A 490 16.00 -5.45 -22.49
N VAL A 491 14.70 -5.70 -22.39
CA VAL A 491 14.11 -6.93 -21.90
C VAL A 491 14.78 -8.11 -22.61
N VAL A 492 15.42 -9.01 -21.88
CA VAL A 492 15.76 -10.34 -22.38
C VAL A 492 14.44 -11.08 -22.55
N GLY A 493 13.79 -10.83 -23.67
CA GLY A 493 12.62 -11.57 -24.15
C GLY A 493 13.12 -12.77 -24.94
N GLU A 494 12.55 -13.93 -24.67
CA GLU A 494 12.70 -15.15 -25.46
C GLU A 494 12.50 -14.86 -26.93
N LYS A 495 13.44 -15.33 -27.79
CA LYS A 495 13.31 -15.30 -29.24
C LYS A 495 12.08 -16.09 -29.66
N PRO A 496 11.20 -15.54 -30.48
CA PRO A 496 10.15 -16.34 -31.10
C PRO A 496 10.79 -17.35 -32.08
N PRO A 497 10.19 -18.53 -32.27
CA PRO A 497 10.73 -19.55 -33.19
C PRO A 497 10.76 -19.02 -34.62
N GLN A 498 11.88 -19.25 -35.29
CA GLN A 498 12.08 -18.93 -36.71
C GLN A 498 11.05 -19.68 -37.55
N LYS A 499 10.21 -18.96 -38.27
CA LYS A 499 9.41 -19.50 -39.38
C LYS A 499 10.26 -19.45 -40.63
N ASP A 500 10.43 -20.59 -41.27
CA ASP A 500 11.06 -20.76 -42.56
C ASP A 500 10.38 -19.89 -43.62
N LYS A 501 11.19 -19.23 -44.46
CA LYS A 501 10.77 -18.44 -45.59
C LYS A 501 10.37 -19.37 -46.74
N GLU A 502 9.10 -19.56 -46.96
CA GLU A 502 8.58 -19.98 -48.28
C GLU A 502 8.15 -18.76 -49.08
N LYS A 503 8.54 -18.80 -50.36
CA LYS A 503 8.48 -17.71 -51.33
C LYS A 503 7.03 -17.39 -51.73
N GLU A 504 6.62 -16.14 -51.57
CA GLU A 504 5.40 -15.59 -52.16
C GLU A 504 5.48 -15.54 -53.67
N LYS A 505 4.48 -16.15 -54.29
CA LYS A 505 4.01 -15.82 -55.65
C LYS A 505 2.69 -15.09 -55.51
N GLN A 506 2.66 -13.86 -56.01
CA GLN A 506 1.40 -13.10 -56.20
C GLN A 506 0.49 -13.81 -57.23
N PRO A 507 -0.83 -13.73 -57.06
CA PRO A 507 -1.73 -13.53 -58.18
C PRO A 507 -2.78 -12.43 -57.94
N ALA A 508 -3.17 -11.90 -59.10
CA ALA A 508 -4.00 -10.79 -59.42
C ALA A 508 -5.44 -10.79 -58.86
N GLU A 509 -5.99 -9.57 -58.76
CA GLU A 509 -7.42 -9.28 -58.57
C GLU A 509 -8.35 -9.91 -59.62
N PRO A 510 -9.59 -10.19 -59.27
CA PRO A 510 -10.70 -9.83 -60.12
C PRO A 510 -11.89 -9.15 -59.44
N LYS A 511 -12.55 -8.32 -60.22
CA LYS A 511 -13.73 -7.48 -60.01
C LYS A 511 -15.04 -8.26 -59.78
N PRO A 512 -16.14 -7.56 -59.43
CA PRO A 512 -17.31 -8.10 -58.75
C PRO A 512 -18.41 -8.58 -59.67
N LYS A 513 -19.28 -9.45 -59.16
CA LYS A 513 -20.65 -9.70 -59.71
C LYS A 513 -21.68 -10.02 -58.63
N GLU A 514 -22.70 -9.20 -58.62
CA GLU A 514 -24.15 -9.33 -58.49
C GLU A 514 -24.80 -10.52 -57.76
N GLU A 515 -25.69 -10.11 -56.90
CA GLU A 515 -27.01 -10.60 -56.47
C GLU A 515 -27.42 -12.04 -56.78
N ASN A 516 -27.92 -12.76 -55.76
CA ASN A 516 -29.28 -13.27 -55.84
C ASN A 516 -29.88 -13.63 -54.48
N LYS A 517 -31.18 -13.36 -54.38
CA LYS A 517 -32.10 -13.61 -53.27
C LYS A 517 -32.41 -15.10 -53.13
N GLY A 518 -32.72 -15.54 -51.94
CA GLY A 518 -33.53 -16.75 -51.75
C GLY A 518 -33.48 -17.36 -50.35
N ARG A 519 -34.47 -17.05 -49.55
CA ARG A 519 -35.29 -17.90 -48.63
C ARG A 519 -34.65 -19.09 -47.89
N GLU A 520 -34.90 -19.09 -46.62
CA GLU A 520 -35.63 -20.02 -45.71
C GLU A 520 -34.85 -20.25 -44.41
N ASP A 521 -35.38 -19.71 -43.37
CA ASP A 521 -36.20 -20.30 -42.30
C ASP A 521 -35.58 -21.41 -41.44
N GLY A 522 -35.54 -21.14 -40.15
CA GLY A 522 -35.89 -22.12 -39.16
C GLY A 522 -34.77 -23.02 -38.63
N ARG A 523 -34.26 -22.66 -37.44
CA ARG A 523 -33.78 -23.56 -36.36
C ARG A 523 -32.61 -22.97 -35.57
N LEU A 524 -32.91 -22.13 -34.63
CA LEU A 524 -32.00 -21.87 -33.49
C LEU A 524 -32.71 -21.10 -32.34
N GLN A 525 -33.87 -21.65 -31.95
CA GLN A 525 -34.56 -21.26 -30.69
C GLN A 525 -34.91 -22.53 -29.91
N ASN A 526 -33.94 -23.26 -29.36
CA ASN A 526 -34.23 -24.30 -28.36
C ASN A 526 -33.01 -24.79 -27.63
N LYS A 527 -32.09 -23.87 -27.19
CA LYS A 527 -31.00 -24.25 -26.26
C LYS A 527 -30.78 -23.29 -25.07
N LYS A 528 -31.69 -22.34 -24.83
CA LYS A 528 -31.60 -21.41 -23.70
C LYS A 528 -32.63 -21.64 -22.59
N LYS A 529 -33.45 -22.69 -22.64
CA LYS A 529 -34.44 -23.01 -21.57
C LYS A 529 -34.06 -24.17 -20.67
N SER A 530 -32.91 -24.83 -20.87
CA SER A 530 -32.53 -26.03 -20.11
C SER A 530 -31.54 -25.73 -18.94
N LEU A 531 -30.98 -24.52 -18.84
CA LEU A 531 -30.03 -24.19 -17.74
C LEU A 531 -30.65 -23.39 -16.58
N ARG A 532 -31.86 -22.88 -16.73
CA ARG A 532 -32.54 -22.17 -15.61
C ARG A 532 -33.33 -23.09 -14.67
N GLY A 533 -33.59 -24.32 -15.05
CA GLY A 533 -34.35 -25.30 -14.25
C GLY A 533 -33.53 -26.13 -13.27
N LYS A 534 -32.17 -26.11 -13.38
CA LYS A 534 -31.31 -26.94 -12.51
C LYS A 534 -30.68 -26.17 -11.33
N ILE A 535 -30.80 -24.85 -11.28
CA ILE A 535 -30.24 -24.03 -10.19
C ILE A 535 -31.27 -23.74 -9.09
N VAL A 536 -32.58 -23.84 -9.38
CA VAL A 536 -33.63 -23.65 -8.38
C VAL A 536 -33.90 -24.91 -7.55
N GLY A 537 -33.48 -26.10 -8.01
CA GLY A 537 -33.66 -27.37 -7.31
C GLY A 537 -32.63 -27.69 -6.24
N LEU A 538 -31.54 -26.92 -6.13
CA LEU A 538 -30.49 -27.15 -5.12
C LEU A 538 -30.64 -26.29 -3.84
N PHE A 539 -31.50 -25.27 -3.86
CA PHE A 539 -31.72 -24.39 -2.71
C PHE A 539 -32.96 -24.73 -1.86
N LEU A 540 -33.72 -25.76 -2.22
CA LEU A 540 -34.91 -26.19 -1.46
C LEU A 540 -34.71 -27.50 -0.70
N LYS A 541 -33.50 -28.05 -0.65
CA LYS A 541 -33.21 -29.28 0.13
C LYS A 541 -32.55 -29.03 1.49
N ASP A 542 -32.07 -27.82 1.76
CA ASP A 542 -31.37 -27.52 3.02
C ASP A 542 -32.28 -26.90 4.13
N GLU A 543 -33.58 -26.66 3.84
CA GLU A 543 -34.51 -26.13 4.88
C GLU A 543 -35.32 -27.21 5.63
N GLU A 544 -35.27 -28.46 5.21
CA GLU A 544 -36.00 -29.55 5.90
C GLU A 544 -35.16 -30.37 6.88
N GLU A 545 -33.84 -30.22 6.92
CA GLU A 545 -32.97 -30.93 7.88
C GLU A 545 -32.62 -30.13 9.15
N MET A 546 -33.06 -28.89 9.30
CA MET A 546 -32.87 -28.09 10.53
C MET A 546 -34.12 -28.01 11.42
N LYS A 547 -35.13 -28.86 11.23
CA LYS A 547 -36.32 -28.96 12.10
C LYS A 547 -36.61 -30.38 12.58
N LYS A 548 -35.58 -31.13 12.94
CA LYS A 548 -35.74 -32.33 13.77
C LYS A 548 -34.65 -32.37 14.85
#